data_023b6d09c56413d96e201b874242db1f
#
_entry.id   023b6d09c56413d96e201b874242db1f
#
_cell.length_a   1.000
_cell.length_b   1.000
_cell.length_c   1.000
_cell.angle_alpha   90.00
_cell.angle_beta   90.00
_cell.angle_gamma   90.00
#
_symmetry.space_group_name_H-M   'P 1'
#
loop_
_entity.id
_entity.type
_entity.pdbx_description
1 polymer ?
#
loop_
_entity_poly.entity_id
_entity_poly.type
_entity_poly.pdbx_seq_one_letter_code
_entity_poly.pdbx_strand_id
1 'polypeptide(L)'
;MPKVIHLNLRVDPTQYIPQIREVPGYDYIHLVRQPKYMVNLPLLNEKVHYLSEIFSPQEYVEKNKVSLLHAHHAQLGLLLLPFKEETSLPLVTSIRGRDATLANQPVGYLDGMKMLFEQGELFLPVCQYLAHRINLWGCPIDKIRVLYGGVDLNLFPYKGPNLQGSQNIVSIGRLVEKKGHHVLMEAFKKIKSNFPNATLTIIGGGELEGYIKSLATQLNLGTSFRLLSRVPKSQVPELMGQADIFCAPSLTASNGDVEGIPNTIKEAMATGIPVLATNHAGIPEIITNNKDGILVRENDVDHLAQALEFMLLSKHLWEGYAIAARQTVEQNFDQNKQLLLQAKYYDELLGGS
;
A
#
# COMPACT_ATOMS: atom_id res chain seq x y z
N MET A 1 -28.13 -2.50 -10.05
CA MET A 1 -26.87 -1.81 -9.70
C MET A 1 -25.94 -1.92 -10.90
N PRO A 2 -25.25 -0.84 -11.26
CA PRO A 2 -24.19 -0.88 -12.29
C PRO A 2 -23.14 -1.93 -11.92
N LYS A 3 -22.56 -2.58 -12.91
CA LYS A 3 -21.60 -3.65 -12.70
C LYS A 3 -20.22 -3.24 -13.21
N VAL A 4 -19.20 -3.42 -12.37
CA VAL A 4 -17.81 -3.08 -12.66
C VAL A 4 -16.98 -4.34 -12.91
N ILE A 5 -16.26 -4.39 -14.01
CA ILE A 5 -15.19 -5.36 -14.18
C ILE A 5 -13.92 -4.84 -13.48
N HIS A 6 -13.42 -5.60 -12.51
CA HIS A 6 -12.15 -5.33 -11.86
C HIS A 6 -11.06 -6.29 -12.35
N LEU A 7 -10.09 -5.79 -13.11
CA LEU A 7 -8.96 -6.59 -13.58
C LEU A 7 -7.78 -6.53 -12.61
N ASN A 8 -7.27 -7.68 -12.23
CA ASN A 8 -6.11 -7.87 -11.35
C ASN A 8 -5.05 -8.81 -11.94
N LEU A 9 -3.78 -8.61 -11.55
CA LEU A 9 -2.64 -9.45 -11.98
C LEU A 9 -2.70 -10.85 -11.40
N ARG A 10 -3.08 -10.95 -10.15
CA ARG A 10 -3.12 -12.19 -9.37
C ARG A 10 -4.39 -12.22 -8.55
N VAL A 11 -4.77 -13.41 -8.23
CA VAL A 11 -5.89 -13.64 -7.34
C VAL A 11 -5.45 -13.65 -5.87
N ASP A 12 -4.47 -12.84 -5.48
CA ASP A 12 -4.26 -12.51 -4.06
C ASP A 12 -4.80 -11.09 -3.82
N PRO A 13 -6.09 -10.98 -3.61
CA PRO A 13 -6.78 -9.70 -3.52
C PRO A 13 -6.73 -9.12 -2.12
N THR A 14 -6.02 -9.75 -1.17
CA THR A 14 -6.07 -9.40 0.26
C THR A 14 -5.83 -7.92 0.57
N GLN A 15 -5.11 -7.20 -0.30
CA GLN A 15 -4.83 -5.77 -0.10
C GLN A 15 -5.95 -4.84 -0.59
N TYR A 16 -6.74 -5.24 -1.59
CA TYR A 16 -7.78 -4.38 -2.18
C TYR A 16 -9.09 -5.12 -2.51
N ILE A 17 -9.34 -6.27 -1.85
CA ILE A 17 -10.64 -6.96 -1.91
C ILE A 17 -11.80 -5.98 -1.67
N PRO A 18 -11.78 -5.11 -0.65
CA PRO A 18 -12.87 -4.17 -0.43
C PRO A 18 -13.12 -3.25 -1.63
N GLN A 19 -12.07 -2.74 -2.25
CA GLN A 19 -12.17 -1.88 -3.45
C GLN A 19 -12.75 -2.61 -4.69
N ILE A 20 -12.81 -3.94 -4.67
CA ILE A 20 -13.44 -4.74 -5.71
C ILE A 20 -14.89 -5.06 -5.34
N ARG A 21 -15.13 -5.51 -4.12
CA ARG A 21 -16.36 -6.19 -3.71
C ARG A 21 -17.34 -5.34 -2.92
N GLU A 22 -16.84 -4.30 -2.24
CA GLU A 22 -17.57 -3.58 -1.21
C GLU A 22 -17.85 -2.13 -1.60
N VAL A 23 -17.70 -1.77 -2.90
CA VAL A 23 -18.00 -0.41 -3.37
C VAL A 23 -19.51 -0.20 -3.32
N PRO A 24 -20.01 0.75 -2.51
CA PRO A 24 -21.44 0.96 -2.34
C PRO A 24 -22.14 1.33 -3.65
N GLY A 25 -23.29 0.71 -3.91
CA GLY A 25 -24.08 0.97 -5.12
C GLY A 25 -23.61 0.23 -6.37
N TYR A 26 -22.55 -0.57 -6.29
CA TYR A 26 -21.98 -1.30 -7.43
C TYR A 26 -21.92 -2.80 -7.19
N ASP A 27 -22.21 -3.57 -8.25
CA ASP A 27 -21.90 -5.00 -8.31
C ASP A 27 -20.54 -5.18 -9.04
N TYR A 28 -19.92 -6.35 -8.96
CA TYR A 28 -18.58 -6.56 -9.50
C TYR A 28 -18.45 -7.86 -10.29
N ILE A 29 -17.50 -7.87 -11.21
CA ILE A 29 -16.89 -9.06 -11.82
C ILE A 29 -15.40 -8.97 -11.55
N HIS A 30 -14.83 -10.00 -10.94
CA HIS A 30 -13.39 -10.08 -10.75
C HIS A 30 -12.76 -10.78 -11.96
N LEU A 31 -12.10 -10.00 -12.81
CA LEU A 31 -11.37 -10.50 -13.96
C LEU A 31 -9.91 -10.71 -13.60
N VAL A 32 -9.33 -11.84 -14.01
CA VAL A 32 -7.96 -12.20 -13.70
C VAL A 32 -7.21 -12.50 -15.00
N ARG A 33 -5.98 -12.03 -15.10
CA ARG A 33 -5.13 -12.27 -16.26
C ARG A 33 -4.66 -13.73 -16.34
N GLN A 34 -4.36 -14.36 -15.19
CA GLN A 34 -3.73 -15.68 -15.14
C GLN A 34 -4.71 -16.82 -15.44
N PRO A 35 -4.24 -17.91 -16.09
CA PRO A 35 -5.05 -19.08 -16.34
C PRO A 35 -5.58 -19.76 -15.07
N LYS A 36 -6.77 -20.35 -15.16
CA LYS A 36 -7.55 -20.97 -14.07
C LYS A 36 -6.78 -22.00 -13.22
N TYR A 37 -5.89 -22.77 -13.83
CA TYR A 37 -5.12 -23.81 -13.14
C TYR A 37 -4.03 -23.28 -12.18
N MET A 38 -3.72 -21.98 -12.24
CA MET A 38 -2.73 -21.35 -11.34
C MET A 38 -3.37 -20.73 -10.08
N VAL A 39 -4.67 -20.93 -9.90
CA VAL A 39 -5.43 -20.20 -8.88
C VAL A 39 -6.10 -21.15 -7.92
N ASN A 40 -5.51 -21.31 -6.74
CA ASN A 40 -6.12 -22.03 -5.63
C ASN A 40 -6.78 -21.00 -4.69
N LEU A 41 -8.10 -20.74 -4.91
CA LEU A 41 -8.84 -19.75 -4.13
C LEU A 41 -10.14 -20.26 -3.56
N PRO A 42 -10.17 -20.50 -2.25
CA PRO A 42 -11.41 -20.83 -1.56
C PRO A 42 -12.41 -19.67 -1.44
N LEU A 43 -12.00 -18.42 -1.73
CA LEU A 43 -12.74 -17.20 -1.32
C LEU A 43 -13.44 -16.44 -2.46
N LEU A 44 -13.32 -16.89 -3.74
CA LEU A 44 -13.83 -16.12 -4.89
C LEU A 44 -14.81 -16.97 -5.71
N ASN A 45 -15.93 -17.40 -5.11
CA ASN A 45 -16.71 -18.49 -5.67
C ASN A 45 -17.31 -18.24 -7.07
N GLU A 46 -18.13 -17.29 -7.35
CA GLU A 46 -18.93 -17.32 -8.59
C GLU A 46 -18.70 -16.17 -9.57
N LYS A 47 -17.97 -15.14 -9.15
CA LYS A 47 -17.78 -13.90 -9.93
C LYS A 47 -16.34 -13.73 -10.45
N VAL A 48 -15.53 -14.79 -10.47
CA VAL A 48 -14.17 -14.75 -11.01
C VAL A 48 -14.17 -15.29 -12.44
N HIS A 49 -13.69 -14.47 -13.36
CA HIS A 49 -13.55 -14.81 -14.76
C HIS A 49 -12.09 -14.63 -15.18
N TYR A 50 -11.72 -15.23 -16.31
CA TYR A 50 -10.37 -15.10 -16.85
C TYR A 50 -10.40 -14.33 -18.16
N LEU A 51 -9.53 -13.32 -18.29
CA LEU A 51 -9.47 -12.49 -19.49
C LEU A 51 -9.23 -13.34 -20.76
N SER A 52 -8.42 -14.41 -20.65
CA SER A 52 -8.14 -15.35 -21.75
C SER A 52 -9.33 -16.21 -22.20
N GLU A 53 -10.43 -16.21 -21.47
CA GLU A 53 -11.65 -16.94 -21.79
C GLU A 53 -12.74 -16.07 -22.43
N ILE A 54 -12.46 -14.76 -22.59
CA ILE A 54 -13.40 -13.81 -23.22
C ILE A 54 -12.98 -13.61 -24.67
N PHE A 55 -13.71 -14.24 -25.59
CA PHE A 55 -13.44 -14.18 -27.03
C PHE A 55 -14.19 -13.06 -27.74
N SER A 56 -15.30 -12.59 -27.18
CA SER A 56 -16.08 -11.46 -27.67
C SER A 56 -16.35 -10.49 -26.51
N PRO A 57 -15.54 -9.43 -26.32
CA PRO A 57 -15.74 -8.41 -25.32
C PRO A 57 -17.13 -7.79 -25.34
N GLN A 58 -17.64 -7.46 -26.52
CA GLN A 58 -18.96 -6.85 -26.69
C GLN A 58 -20.08 -7.76 -26.16
N GLU A 59 -20.14 -9.03 -26.62
CA GLU A 59 -21.14 -9.98 -26.15
C GLU A 59 -21.03 -10.25 -24.63
N TYR A 60 -19.79 -10.26 -24.13
CA TYR A 60 -19.54 -10.48 -22.71
C TYR A 60 -20.09 -9.34 -21.85
N VAL A 61 -19.86 -8.07 -22.23
CA VAL A 61 -20.34 -6.91 -21.45
C VAL A 61 -21.85 -6.77 -21.52
N GLU A 62 -22.47 -7.04 -22.69
CA GLU A 62 -23.92 -7.02 -22.85
C GLU A 62 -24.61 -8.09 -21.99
N LYS A 63 -24.14 -9.34 -22.09
CA LYS A 63 -24.65 -10.48 -21.32
C LYS A 63 -24.55 -10.22 -19.81
N ASN A 64 -23.48 -9.64 -19.35
CA ASN A 64 -23.23 -9.39 -17.93
C ASN A 64 -23.70 -8.03 -17.45
N LYS A 65 -24.20 -7.16 -18.35
CA LYS A 65 -24.66 -5.78 -18.07
C LYS A 65 -23.56 -4.96 -17.39
N VAL A 66 -22.35 -4.97 -17.97
CA VAL A 66 -21.21 -4.24 -17.46
C VAL A 66 -21.32 -2.76 -17.80
N SER A 67 -20.97 -1.89 -16.89
CA SER A 67 -21.04 -0.42 -17.07
C SER A 67 -19.67 0.25 -17.00
N LEU A 68 -18.65 -0.40 -16.42
CA LEU A 68 -17.35 0.20 -16.13
C LEU A 68 -16.24 -0.84 -16.09
N LEU A 69 -15.05 -0.46 -16.54
CA LEU A 69 -13.80 -1.23 -16.41
C LEU A 69 -12.91 -0.57 -15.36
N HIS A 70 -12.35 -1.35 -14.43
CA HIS A 70 -11.37 -0.86 -13.47
C HIS A 70 -10.12 -1.75 -13.43
N ALA A 71 -9.00 -1.23 -13.89
CA ALA A 71 -7.69 -1.86 -13.81
C ALA A 71 -6.98 -1.47 -12.51
N HIS A 72 -6.57 -2.46 -11.69
CA HIS A 72 -5.92 -2.17 -10.41
C HIS A 72 -4.41 -1.89 -10.49
N HIS A 73 -3.86 -1.77 -11.69
CA HIS A 73 -2.49 -1.33 -12.02
C HIS A 73 -2.44 -0.80 -13.43
N ALA A 74 -1.54 0.15 -13.73
CA ALA A 74 -1.42 0.73 -15.06
C ALA A 74 -1.11 -0.31 -16.17
N GLN A 75 -0.27 -1.32 -15.88
CA GLN A 75 0.01 -2.42 -16.81
C GLN A 75 -1.26 -3.21 -17.18
N LEU A 76 -2.23 -3.28 -16.28
CA LEU A 76 -3.54 -3.89 -16.54
C LEU A 76 -4.47 -2.95 -17.30
N GLY A 77 -4.34 -1.64 -17.07
CA GLY A 77 -5.01 -0.62 -17.89
C GLY A 77 -4.61 -0.77 -19.36
N LEU A 78 -3.30 -0.87 -19.62
CA LEU A 78 -2.79 -1.12 -20.99
C LEU A 78 -3.35 -2.41 -21.61
N LEU A 79 -3.47 -3.46 -20.80
CA LEU A 79 -4.02 -4.74 -21.25
C LEU A 79 -5.53 -4.66 -21.59
N LEU A 80 -6.27 -3.73 -20.95
CA LEU A 80 -7.69 -3.52 -21.19
C LEU A 80 -7.98 -2.55 -22.33
N LEU A 81 -7.01 -1.87 -22.92
CA LEU A 81 -7.28 -0.93 -24.01
C LEU A 81 -7.99 -1.57 -25.22
N PRO A 82 -7.58 -2.75 -25.74
CA PRO A 82 -8.33 -3.40 -26.81
C PRO A 82 -9.76 -3.76 -26.39
N PHE A 83 -9.95 -4.23 -25.15
CA PHE A 83 -11.27 -4.55 -24.63
C PHE A 83 -12.15 -3.30 -24.54
N LYS A 84 -11.59 -2.19 -24.09
CA LYS A 84 -12.26 -0.88 -24.05
C LYS A 84 -12.64 -0.39 -25.46
N GLU A 85 -11.74 -0.50 -26.43
CA GLU A 85 -11.98 -0.09 -27.80
C GLU A 85 -13.21 -0.81 -28.40
N GLU A 86 -13.32 -2.12 -28.20
CA GLU A 86 -14.46 -2.91 -28.68
C GLU A 86 -15.78 -2.57 -27.94
N THR A 87 -15.72 -2.30 -26.63
CA THR A 87 -16.93 -2.13 -25.80
C THR A 87 -17.34 -0.70 -25.56
N SER A 88 -16.48 0.26 -25.85
CA SER A 88 -16.66 1.70 -25.55
C SER A 88 -16.96 2.01 -24.09
N LEU A 89 -16.68 1.07 -23.16
CA LEU A 89 -16.89 1.27 -21.73
C LEU A 89 -15.81 2.21 -21.15
N PRO A 90 -16.16 3.06 -20.17
CA PRO A 90 -15.17 3.89 -19.49
C PRO A 90 -14.17 3.02 -18.70
N LEU A 91 -12.90 3.43 -18.73
CA LEU A 91 -11.79 2.75 -18.06
C LEU A 91 -11.22 3.59 -16.92
N VAL A 92 -11.32 3.07 -15.72
CA VAL A 92 -10.62 3.56 -14.54
C VAL A 92 -9.32 2.79 -14.33
N THR A 93 -8.24 3.47 -13.98
CA THR A 93 -6.96 2.83 -13.69
C THR A 93 -6.40 3.29 -12.36
N SER A 94 -6.23 2.37 -11.40
CA SER A 94 -5.50 2.63 -10.15
C SER A 94 -4.00 2.66 -10.38
N ILE A 95 -3.29 3.61 -9.74
CA ILE A 95 -1.84 3.77 -9.76
C ILE A 95 -1.30 3.56 -8.33
N ARG A 96 -0.45 2.52 -8.13
CA ARG A 96 -0.15 2.01 -6.78
C ARG A 96 1.33 2.05 -6.37
N GLY A 97 2.19 2.73 -7.11
CA GLY A 97 3.62 2.88 -6.84
C GLY A 97 4.48 2.43 -8.00
N ARG A 98 4.74 1.15 -8.16
CA ARG A 98 5.56 0.61 -9.26
C ARG A 98 5.09 1.11 -10.64
N ASP A 99 3.82 1.32 -10.81
CA ASP A 99 3.19 1.82 -12.04
C ASP A 99 3.66 3.23 -12.43
N ALA A 100 3.99 4.05 -11.44
CA ALA A 100 4.48 5.42 -11.62
C ALA A 100 6.01 5.51 -11.47
N THR A 101 6.73 4.42 -11.71
CA THR A 101 8.18 4.37 -11.77
C THR A 101 8.63 3.69 -13.07
N LEU A 102 9.80 4.07 -13.59
CA LEU A 102 10.39 3.38 -14.75
C LEU A 102 11.22 2.15 -14.34
N ALA A 103 11.33 1.91 -13.06
CA ALA A 103 12.07 0.80 -12.49
C ALA A 103 11.52 -0.56 -12.95
N ASN A 104 12.35 -1.36 -13.60
CA ASN A 104 11.99 -2.69 -14.10
C ASN A 104 10.73 -2.70 -14.99
N GLN A 105 10.48 -1.62 -15.73
CA GLN A 105 9.42 -1.57 -16.73
C GLN A 105 9.96 -2.04 -18.09
N PRO A 106 9.11 -2.60 -18.95
CA PRO A 106 9.51 -2.96 -20.30
C PRO A 106 9.86 -1.72 -21.14
N VAL A 107 10.68 -1.92 -22.16
CA VAL A 107 10.95 -0.88 -23.16
C VAL A 107 9.61 -0.41 -23.75
N GLY A 108 9.44 0.91 -23.93
CA GLY A 108 8.20 1.49 -24.44
C GLY A 108 7.08 1.66 -23.39
N TYR A 109 7.33 1.35 -22.11
CA TYR A 109 6.32 1.49 -21.06
C TYR A 109 5.76 2.93 -20.97
N LEU A 110 6.63 3.95 -21.07
CA LEU A 110 6.18 5.35 -21.00
C LEU A 110 5.27 5.73 -22.18
N ASP A 111 5.54 5.22 -23.37
CA ASP A 111 4.68 5.45 -24.53
C ASP A 111 3.34 4.72 -24.37
N GLY A 112 3.36 3.51 -23.83
CA GLY A 112 2.13 2.84 -23.42
C GLY A 112 1.34 3.64 -22.39
N MET A 113 2.01 4.23 -21.39
CA MET A 113 1.34 5.10 -20.41
C MET A 113 0.68 6.32 -21.06
N LYS A 114 1.33 6.95 -22.04
CA LYS A 114 0.72 8.07 -22.79
C LYS A 114 -0.54 7.63 -23.52
N MET A 115 -0.51 6.47 -24.20
CA MET A 115 -1.71 5.89 -24.82
C MET A 115 -2.82 5.64 -23.78
N LEU A 116 -2.45 5.10 -22.63
CA LEU A 116 -3.40 4.86 -21.55
C LEU A 116 -4.01 6.17 -21.02
N PHE A 117 -3.20 7.24 -20.88
CA PHE A 117 -3.67 8.56 -20.45
C PHE A 117 -4.60 9.21 -21.47
N GLU A 118 -4.34 9.00 -22.76
CA GLU A 118 -5.20 9.49 -23.84
C GLU A 118 -6.55 8.79 -23.83
N GLN A 119 -6.55 7.46 -23.78
CA GLN A 119 -7.74 6.64 -23.97
C GLN A 119 -8.51 6.36 -22.67
N GLY A 120 -7.86 6.33 -21.50
CA GLY A 120 -8.52 6.12 -20.21
C GLY A 120 -9.27 7.37 -19.74
N GLU A 121 -10.33 7.18 -18.97
CA GLU A 121 -11.17 8.28 -18.47
C GLU A 121 -10.72 8.78 -17.10
N LEU A 122 -10.27 7.87 -16.21
CA LEU A 122 -9.96 8.25 -14.83
C LEU A 122 -8.77 7.47 -14.28
N PHE A 123 -7.87 8.19 -13.62
CA PHE A 123 -6.70 7.64 -12.97
C PHE A 123 -6.77 7.88 -11.46
N LEU A 124 -6.64 6.78 -10.69
CA LEU A 124 -6.75 6.78 -9.24
C LEU A 124 -5.40 6.46 -8.58
N PRO A 125 -4.47 7.43 -8.53
CA PRO A 125 -3.25 7.27 -7.76
C PRO A 125 -3.58 7.18 -6.25
N VAL A 126 -2.82 6.30 -5.54
CA VAL A 126 -3.04 6.08 -4.10
C VAL A 126 -2.43 7.15 -3.20
N CYS A 127 -1.86 8.22 -3.78
CA CYS A 127 -1.34 9.38 -3.07
C CYS A 127 -1.06 10.53 -4.03
N GLN A 128 -0.93 11.76 -3.52
CA GLN A 128 -0.63 12.97 -4.29
C GLN A 128 0.75 12.88 -4.97
N TYR A 129 1.74 12.30 -4.29
CA TYR A 129 3.06 12.08 -4.86
C TYR A 129 2.98 11.30 -6.19
N LEU A 130 2.21 10.22 -6.26
CA LEU A 130 2.02 9.46 -7.49
C LEU A 130 1.15 10.19 -8.50
N ALA A 131 0.15 10.97 -8.03
CA ALA A 131 -0.65 11.84 -8.89
C ALA A 131 0.22 12.85 -9.64
N HIS A 132 1.12 13.52 -8.92
CA HIS A 132 2.07 14.45 -9.51
C HIS A 132 2.99 13.77 -10.52
N ARG A 133 3.50 12.58 -10.20
CA ARG A 133 4.38 11.83 -11.11
C ARG A 133 3.70 11.47 -12.43
N ILE A 134 2.47 10.94 -12.41
CA ILE A 134 1.77 10.61 -13.66
C ILE A 134 1.36 11.86 -14.45
N ASN A 135 1.09 12.98 -13.77
CA ASN A 135 0.85 14.26 -14.43
C ASN A 135 2.11 14.75 -15.17
N LEU A 136 3.30 14.64 -14.54
CA LEU A 136 4.58 14.93 -15.21
C LEU A 136 4.84 14.00 -16.42
N TRP A 137 4.25 12.83 -16.47
CA TRP A 137 4.33 11.91 -17.60
C TRP A 137 3.29 12.21 -18.70
N GLY A 138 2.45 13.24 -18.50
CA GLY A 138 1.48 13.73 -19.48
C GLY A 138 0.03 13.29 -19.21
N CYS A 139 -0.27 12.71 -18.05
CA CYS A 139 -1.67 12.46 -17.69
C CYS A 139 -2.39 13.80 -17.45
N PRO A 140 -3.52 14.08 -18.13
CA PRO A 140 -4.31 15.27 -17.90
C PRO A 140 -4.78 15.37 -16.43
N ILE A 141 -4.66 16.55 -15.83
CA ILE A 141 -4.97 16.77 -14.42
C ILE A 141 -6.46 16.56 -14.09
N ASP A 142 -7.34 16.85 -15.04
CA ASP A 142 -8.78 16.64 -14.94
C ASP A 142 -9.18 15.16 -14.90
N LYS A 143 -8.32 14.27 -15.42
CA LYS A 143 -8.48 12.82 -15.35
C LYS A 143 -7.89 12.21 -14.06
N ILE A 144 -7.25 12.98 -13.18
CA ILE A 144 -6.59 12.47 -11.97
C ILE A 144 -7.48 12.73 -10.74
N ARG A 145 -7.75 11.68 -9.95
CA ARG A 145 -8.38 11.78 -8.62
C ARG A 145 -7.62 10.90 -7.65
N VAL A 146 -7.13 11.46 -6.56
CA VAL A 146 -6.46 10.65 -5.54
C VAL A 146 -7.49 9.81 -4.80
N LEU A 147 -7.21 8.51 -4.72
CA LEU A 147 -7.99 7.56 -3.92
C LEU A 147 -7.02 6.81 -2.99
N TYR A 148 -6.93 7.25 -1.76
CA TYR A 148 -6.09 6.60 -0.77
C TYR A 148 -6.55 5.17 -0.51
N GLY A 149 -5.59 4.26 -0.30
CA GLY A 149 -5.94 2.92 0.20
C GLY A 149 -6.45 3.03 1.63
N GLY A 150 -7.65 2.51 1.89
CA GLY A 150 -8.24 2.50 3.21
C GLY A 150 -7.62 1.47 4.16
N VAL A 151 -7.80 1.67 5.46
CA VAL A 151 -7.56 0.69 6.52
C VAL A 151 -8.88 0.32 7.19
N ASP A 152 -9.06 -0.97 7.45
CA ASP A 152 -10.22 -1.47 8.20
C ASP A 152 -10.05 -1.18 9.69
N LEU A 153 -10.79 -0.21 10.20
CA LEU A 153 -10.71 0.23 11.60
C LEU A 153 -11.29 -0.81 12.59
N ASN A 154 -12.08 -1.76 12.11
CA ASN A 154 -12.58 -2.86 12.95
C ASN A 154 -11.50 -3.95 13.09
N LEU A 155 -10.73 -4.20 12.03
CA LEU A 155 -9.60 -5.13 12.09
C LEU A 155 -8.42 -4.54 12.88
N PHE A 156 -8.26 -3.21 12.88
CA PHE A 156 -7.22 -2.46 13.59
C PHE A 156 -7.87 -1.50 14.61
N PRO A 157 -8.47 -2.02 15.69
CA PRO A 157 -9.07 -1.18 16.72
C PRO A 157 -8.01 -0.39 17.48
N TYR A 158 -8.35 0.80 17.91
CA TYR A 158 -7.47 1.62 18.75
C TYR A 158 -7.23 0.95 20.10
N LYS A 159 -5.96 0.77 20.46
CA LYS A 159 -5.51 0.23 21.73
C LYS A 159 -4.68 1.22 22.54
N GLY A 160 -4.14 2.23 21.85
CA GLY A 160 -3.19 3.17 22.42
C GLY A 160 -1.78 2.60 22.56
N PRO A 161 -0.80 3.44 22.96
CA PRO A 161 0.59 3.04 23.11
C PRO A 161 0.80 2.22 24.39
N ASN A 162 1.74 1.27 24.35
CA ASN A 162 2.16 0.52 25.51
C ASN A 162 3.22 1.30 26.31
N LEU A 163 2.81 2.10 27.27
CA LEU A 163 3.71 2.95 28.07
C LEU A 163 4.66 2.15 28.98
N GLN A 164 4.31 0.89 29.32
CA GLN A 164 5.13 -0.02 30.13
C GLN A 164 5.97 -0.97 29.26
N GLY A 165 5.98 -0.77 27.95
CA GLY A 165 6.53 -1.67 26.97
C GLY A 165 8.02 -1.94 27.10
N SER A 166 8.41 -3.04 26.50
CA SER A 166 9.73 -3.66 26.54
C SER A 166 10.73 -3.05 25.56
N GLN A 167 10.44 -1.88 24.97
CA GLN A 167 11.24 -1.23 23.92
C GLN A 167 11.32 -2.07 22.64
N ASN A 168 10.19 -2.69 22.25
CA ASN A 168 10.10 -3.50 21.04
C ASN A 168 9.80 -2.62 19.82
N ILE A 169 10.77 -2.54 18.91
CA ILE A 169 10.65 -1.85 17.62
C ILE A 169 10.22 -2.89 16.59
N VAL A 170 9.12 -2.61 15.89
CA VAL A 170 8.57 -3.53 14.87
C VAL A 170 8.55 -2.86 13.52
N SER A 171 8.96 -3.60 12.48
CA SER A 171 8.81 -3.21 11.08
C SER A 171 8.14 -4.34 10.30
N ILE A 172 7.09 -4.03 9.52
CA ILE A 172 6.33 -5.02 8.77
C ILE A 172 6.33 -4.63 7.30
N GLY A 173 6.82 -5.51 6.43
CA GLY A 173 6.83 -5.28 5.00
C GLY A 173 7.54 -6.35 4.20
N ARG A 174 7.43 -6.30 2.88
CA ARG A 174 8.23 -7.17 2.02
C ARG A 174 9.72 -6.92 2.23
N LEU A 175 10.54 -7.97 2.19
CA LEU A 175 11.99 -7.83 2.27
C LEU A 175 12.54 -7.49 0.89
N VAL A 176 12.35 -6.21 0.50
CA VAL A 176 12.83 -5.59 -0.74
C VAL A 176 13.50 -4.26 -0.42
N GLU A 177 14.39 -3.78 -1.29
CA GLU A 177 15.25 -2.62 -1.04
C GLU A 177 14.47 -1.39 -0.56
N LYS A 178 13.40 -1.00 -1.25
CA LYS A 178 12.63 0.20 -0.91
C LYS A 178 11.98 0.22 0.48
N LYS A 179 11.95 -0.92 1.17
CA LYS A 179 11.46 -0.99 2.56
C LYS A 179 12.52 -0.58 3.59
N GLY A 180 13.78 -0.45 3.19
CA GLY A 180 14.85 0.12 4.02
C GLY A 180 15.17 -0.65 5.30
N HIS A 181 14.79 -1.94 5.42
CA HIS A 181 15.02 -2.71 6.64
C HIS A 181 16.49 -2.74 7.07
N HIS A 182 17.43 -2.70 6.11
CA HIS A 182 18.86 -2.64 6.39
C HIS A 182 19.25 -1.34 7.11
N VAL A 183 18.70 -0.20 6.69
CA VAL A 183 18.91 1.10 7.34
C VAL A 183 18.42 1.07 8.80
N LEU A 184 17.26 0.44 9.03
CA LEU A 184 16.73 0.26 10.39
C LEU A 184 17.62 -0.63 11.25
N MET A 185 18.17 -1.71 10.70
CA MET A 185 19.05 -2.62 11.44
C MET A 185 20.36 -1.93 11.84
N GLU A 186 20.92 -1.12 10.96
CA GLU A 186 22.12 -0.32 11.25
C GLU A 186 21.85 0.77 12.29
N ALA A 187 20.71 1.48 12.18
CA ALA A 187 20.27 2.45 13.17
C ALA A 187 20.02 1.80 14.54
N PHE A 188 19.36 0.64 14.56
CA PHE A 188 19.12 -0.14 15.77
C PHE A 188 20.45 -0.56 16.44
N LYS A 189 21.43 -0.99 15.65
CA LYS A 189 22.77 -1.31 16.17
C LYS A 189 23.41 -0.12 16.89
N LYS A 190 23.26 1.10 16.38
CA LYS A 190 23.82 2.31 17.00
C LYS A 190 23.23 2.61 18.38
N ILE A 191 21.93 2.41 18.56
CA ILE A 191 21.27 2.68 19.84
C ILE A 191 21.38 1.53 20.86
N LYS A 192 21.78 0.33 20.43
CA LYS A 192 21.75 -0.88 21.25
C LYS A 192 22.57 -0.79 22.52
N SER A 193 23.68 -0.05 22.53
CA SER A 193 24.51 0.16 23.74
C SER A 193 23.77 0.97 24.80
N ASN A 194 22.99 1.99 24.38
CA ASN A 194 22.22 2.87 25.26
C ASN A 194 20.89 2.21 25.73
N PHE A 195 20.36 1.29 24.92
CA PHE A 195 19.10 0.58 25.15
C PHE A 195 19.31 -0.95 25.11
N PRO A 196 20.00 -1.54 26.12
CA PRO A 196 20.36 -2.96 26.10
C PRO A 196 19.17 -3.91 26.08
N ASN A 197 18.01 -3.47 26.54
CA ASN A 197 16.77 -4.25 26.54
C ASN A 197 15.93 -4.09 25.26
N ALA A 198 16.28 -3.14 24.40
CA ALA A 198 15.54 -2.92 23.15
C ALA A 198 15.64 -4.14 22.23
N THR A 199 14.54 -4.44 21.55
CA THR A 199 14.46 -5.51 20.53
C THR A 199 13.96 -4.95 19.22
N LEU A 200 14.43 -5.56 18.13
CA LEU A 200 13.98 -5.27 16.78
C LEU A 200 13.34 -6.51 16.17
N THR A 201 12.08 -6.40 15.77
CA THR A 201 11.37 -7.45 15.04
C THR A 201 11.04 -7.00 13.64
N ILE A 202 11.56 -7.69 12.64
CA ILE A 202 11.19 -7.48 11.22
C ILE A 202 10.28 -8.63 10.79
N ILE A 203 9.14 -8.29 10.16
CA ILE A 203 8.13 -9.26 9.75
C ILE A 203 7.91 -9.16 8.25
N GLY A 204 8.17 -10.23 7.52
CA GLY A 204 7.95 -10.26 6.09
C GLY A 204 8.73 -11.34 5.37
N GLY A 205 8.57 -11.39 4.05
CA GLY A 205 9.33 -12.25 3.16
C GLY A 205 9.69 -11.50 1.89
N GLY A 206 10.71 -11.93 1.20
CA GLY A 206 11.16 -11.31 -0.05
C GLY A 206 12.58 -11.69 -0.42
N GLU A 207 13.04 -11.13 -1.53
CA GLU A 207 14.34 -11.44 -2.13
C GLU A 207 15.54 -11.10 -1.23
N LEU A 208 15.40 -10.14 -0.29
CA LEU A 208 16.45 -9.74 0.63
C LEU A 208 16.49 -10.55 1.93
N GLU A 209 15.72 -11.64 2.08
CA GLU A 209 15.69 -12.42 3.32
C GLU A 209 17.08 -12.94 3.71
N GLY A 210 17.82 -13.48 2.75
CA GLY A 210 19.20 -13.96 2.98
C GLY A 210 20.14 -12.83 3.39
N TYR A 211 20.03 -11.67 2.73
CA TYR A 211 20.81 -10.48 3.07
C TYR A 211 20.53 -9.98 4.49
N ILE A 212 19.25 -9.88 4.88
CA ILE A 212 18.82 -9.44 6.24
C ILE A 212 19.37 -10.37 7.32
N LYS A 213 19.35 -11.70 7.10
CA LYS A 213 19.93 -12.69 8.03
C LYS A 213 21.45 -12.51 8.16
N SER A 214 22.14 -12.32 7.04
CA SER A 214 23.59 -12.08 7.02
C SER A 214 23.95 -10.77 7.73
N LEU A 215 23.21 -9.69 7.47
CA LEU A 215 23.40 -8.39 8.09
C LEU A 215 23.19 -8.45 9.62
N ALA A 216 22.20 -9.20 10.09
CA ALA A 216 21.97 -9.38 11.55
C ALA A 216 23.18 -10.01 12.23
N THR A 217 23.85 -10.98 11.56
CA THR A 217 25.07 -11.60 12.05
C THR A 217 26.25 -10.63 12.03
N GLN A 218 26.45 -9.90 10.94
CA GLN A 218 27.52 -8.89 10.81
C GLN A 218 27.43 -7.78 11.85
N LEU A 219 26.20 -7.33 12.13
CA LEU A 219 25.94 -6.30 13.14
C LEU A 219 25.94 -6.85 14.58
N ASN A 220 26.13 -8.16 14.78
CA ASN A 220 26.10 -8.84 16.07
C ASN A 220 24.84 -8.49 16.89
N LEU A 221 23.66 -8.56 16.28
CA LEU A 221 22.40 -8.22 16.94
C LEU A 221 21.91 -9.34 17.90
N GLY A 222 22.32 -10.58 17.70
CA GLY A 222 22.02 -11.73 18.58
C GLY A 222 20.53 -11.89 18.87
N THR A 223 20.19 -12.12 20.12
CA THR A 223 18.81 -12.35 20.60
C THR A 223 17.94 -11.08 20.59
N SER A 224 18.52 -9.89 20.38
CA SER A 224 17.77 -8.64 20.28
C SER A 224 17.16 -8.39 18.90
N PHE A 225 17.41 -9.28 17.93
CA PHE A 225 16.83 -9.24 16.61
C PHE A 225 15.99 -10.48 16.33
N ARG A 226 14.81 -10.26 15.73
CA ARG A 226 13.93 -11.34 15.27
C ARG A 226 13.51 -11.06 13.82
N LEU A 227 13.64 -12.07 12.97
CA LEU A 227 13.08 -12.06 11.63
C LEU A 227 11.95 -13.09 11.57
N LEU A 228 10.73 -12.62 11.39
CA LEU A 228 9.57 -13.48 11.19
C LEU A 228 9.22 -13.52 9.72
N SER A 229 8.88 -14.70 9.21
CA SER A 229 8.41 -14.87 7.84
C SER A 229 7.11 -14.12 7.58
N ARG A 230 6.70 -14.07 6.31
CA ARG A 230 5.40 -13.51 5.92
C ARG A 230 4.27 -14.21 6.70
N VAL A 231 3.42 -13.40 7.32
CA VAL A 231 2.24 -13.85 8.07
C VAL A 231 0.95 -13.51 7.29
N PRO A 232 -0.14 -14.27 7.53
CA PRO A 232 -1.47 -13.89 7.06
C PRO A 232 -1.90 -12.51 7.59
N LYS A 233 -2.69 -11.77 6.82
CA LYS A 233 -3.17 -10.43 7.22
C LYS A 233 -3.93 -10.46 8.55
N SER A 234 -4.65 -11.53 8.83
CA SER A 234 -5.39 -11.71 10.09
C SER A 234 -4.50 -11.75 11.35
N GLN A 235 -3.22 -12.07 11.22
CA GLN A 235 -2.27 -12.10 12.35
C GLN A 235 -1.54 -10.76 12.52
N VAL A 236 -1.60 -9.86 11.54
CA VAL A 236 -0.91 -8.56 11.59
C VAL A 236 -1.37 -7.71 12.78
N PRO A 237 -2.67 -7.60 13.13
CA PRO A 237 -3.11 -6.82 14.29
C PRO A 237 -2.54 -7.30 15.63
N GLU A 238 -2.38 -8.60 15.81
CA GLU A 238 -1.78 -9.18 17.01
C GLU A 238 -0.28 -8.85 17.09
N LEU A 239 0.45 -9.09 16.00
CA LEU A 239 1.89 -8.81 15.94
C LEU A 239 2.18 -7.31 16.04
N MET A 240 1.35 -6.47 15.43
CA MET A 240 1.41 -5.02 15.55
C MET A 240 1.19 -4.58 17.00
N GLY A 241 0.23 -5.20 17.71
CA GLY A 241 -0.03 -4.92 19.11
C GLY A 241 1.11 -5.27 20.08
N GLN A 242 2.15 -5.97 19.64
CA GLN A 242 3.38 -6.22 20.41
C GLN A 242 4.42 -5.12 20.25
N ALA A 243 4.20 -4.16 19.34
CA ALA A 243 5.12 -3.07 19.08
C ALA A 243 4.95 -1.95 20.11
N ASP A 244 6.05 -1.43 20.59
CA ASP A 244 6.12 -0.17 21.34
C ASP A 244 6.35 1.01 20.38
N ILE A 245 7.11 0.77 19.31
CA ILE A 245 7.35 1.69 18.20
C ILE A 245 7.20 0.90 16.89
N PHE A 246 6.40 1.42 15.97
CA PHE A 246 6.37 0.92 14.59
C PHE A 246 7.32 1.76 13.73
N CYS A 247 8.25 1.11 13.01
CA CYS A 247 9.19 1.80 12.13
C CYS A 247 9.00 1.39 10.67
N ALA A 248 8.82 2.38 9.79
CA ALA A 248 8.73 2.21 8.34
C ALA A 248 9.82 3.03 7.62
N PRO A 249 11.06 2.51 7.52
CA PRO A 249 12.22 3.24 7.02
C PRO A 249 12.32 3.21 5.49
N SER A 250 11.20 3.40 4.80
CA SER A 250 11.12 3.31 3.34
C SER A 250 12.07 4.30 2.66
N LEU A 251 12.58 3.89 1.50
CA LEU A 251 13.54 4.67 0.72
C LEU A 251 13.30 4.49 -0.79
N THR A 252 13.88 5.34 -1.58
CA THR A 252 13.98 5.14 -3.03
C THR A 252 14.99 4.04 -3.30
N ALA A 253 14.56 2.93 -3.89
CA ALA A 253 15.44 1.82 -4.24
C ALA A 253 16.44 2.22 -5.34
N SER A 254 17.56 1.51 -5.43
CA SER A 254 18.63 1.77 -6.43
C SER A 254 18.12 1.75 -7.87
N ASN A 255 17.07 0.98 -8.14
CA ASN A 255 16.40 0.91 -9.44
C ASN A 255 15.32 2.00 -9.63
N GLY A 256 15.13 2.92 -8.68
CA GLY A 256 14.13 3.98 -8.72
C GLY A 256 12.71 3.56 -8.28
N ASP A 257 12.50 2.33 -7.77
CA ASP A 257 11.21 1.93 -7.21
C ASP A 257 10.93 2.68 -5.90
N VAL A 258 9.72 3.18 -5.75
CA VAL A 258 9.26 3.97 -4.59
C VAL A 258 7.99 3.39 -3.99
N GLU A 259 7.66 3.82 -2.79
CA GLU A 259 6.36 3.53 -2.18
C GLU A 259 5.26 4.50 -2.70
N GLY A 260 4.00 4.13 -2.46
CA GLY A 260 2.94 5.11 -2.31
C GLY A 260 2.84 5.49 -0.82
N ILE A 261 1.78 5.01 -0.15
CA ILE A 261 1.67 5.05 1.31
C ILE A 261 1.61 3.59 1.81
N PRO A 262 2.59 3.12 2.59
CA PRO A 262 2.57 1.77 3.13
C PRO A 262 1.33 1.50 3.98
N ASN A 263 0.59 0.43 3.69
CA ASN A 263 -0.60 0.07 4.48
C ASN A 263 -0.26 -0.14 5.95
N THR A 264 0.91 -0.68 6.25
CA THR A 264 1.37 -0.94 7.62
C THR A 264 1.55 0.32 8.45
N ILE A 265 1.81 1.48 7.85
CA ILE A 265 1.78 2.78 8.55
C ILE A 265 0.34 3.10 8.97
N LYS A 266 -0.63 2.98 8.06
CA LYS A 266 -2.06 3.20 8.36
C LYS A 266 -2.56 2.26 9.46
N GLU A 267 -2.14 1.01 9.40
CA GLU A 267 -2.46 -0.04 10.36
C GLU A 267 -1.88 0.27 11.76
N ALA A 268 -0.63 0.71 11.83
CA ALA A 268 0.02 1.12 13.09
C ALA A 268 -0.64 2.36 13.69
N MET A 269 -0.88 3.41 12.88
CA MET A 269 -1.56 4.62 13.31
C MET A 269 -3.00 4.34 13.77
N ALA A 270 -3.73 3.46 13.08
CA ALA A 270 -5.07 3.03 13.49
C ALA A 270 -5.07 2.36 14.86
N THR A 271 -4.07 1.51 15.13
CA THR A 271 -3.92 0.79 16.40
C THR A 271 -3.49 1.71 17.56
N GLY A 272 -2.91 2.87 17.25
CA GLY A 272 -2.41 3.82 18.23
C GLY A 272 -0.97 3.53 18.67
N ILE A 273 -0.18 2.88 17.82
CA ILE A 273 1.24 2.66 18.06
C ILE A 273 2.02 3.88 17.56
N PRO A 274 2.96 4.44 18.34
CA PRO A 274 3.85 5.51 17.89
C PRO A 274 4.61 5.12 16.62
N VAL A 275 4.55 5.97 15.59
CA VAL A 275 5.12 5.68 14.27
C VAL A 275 6.35 6.54 14.02
N LEU A 276 7.44 5.86 13.60
CA LEU A 276 8.63 6.46 13.03
C LEU A 276 8.73 6.04 11.57
N ALA A 277 8.82 7.01 10.67
CA ALA A 277 8.94 6.71 9.25
C ALA A 277 9.91 7.68 8.55
N THR A 278 10.15 7.46 7.28
CA THR A 278 10.97 8.34 6.47
C THR A 278 10.11 9.35 5.69
N ASN A 279 10.65 10.53 5.47
CA ASN A 279 10.10 11.53 4.54
C ASN A 279 10.33 11.03 3.10
N HIS A 280 9.54 10.04 2.69
CA HIS A 280 9.67 9.32 1.42
C HIS A 280 8.32 9.25 0.70
N ALA A 281 8.31 9.62 -0.58
CA ALA A 281 7.16 9.49 -1.49
C ALA A 281 5.84 10.00 -0.85
N GLY A 282 4.82 9.16 -0.72
CA GLY A 282 3.52 9.52 -0.15
C GLY A 282 3.44 9.48 1.38
N ILE A 283 4.50 9.12 2.09
CA ILE A 283 4.46 9.00 3.57
C ILE A 283 4.16 10.35 4.26
N PRO A 284 4.68 11.50 3.81
CA PRO A 284 4.33 12.81 4.39
C PRO A 284 2.85 13.21 4.23
N GLU A 285 2.09 12.48 3.40
CA GLU A 285 0.65 12.73 3.25
C GLU A 285 -0.18 12.10 4.38
N ILE A 286 0.40 11.15 5.11
CA ILE A 286 -0.25 10.49 6.24
C ILE A 286 0.37 10.87 7.58
N ILE A 287 1.66 11.18 7.63
CA ILE A 287 2.35 11.58 8.85
C ILE A 287 2.72 13.05 8.78
N THR A 288 2.21 13.84 9.71
CA THR A 288 2.68 15.19 10.01
C THR A 288 3.75 15.11 11.09
N ASN A 289 5.00 15.42 10.71
CA ASN A 289 6.14 15.30 11.63
C ASN A 289 5.91 15.99 12.97
N ASN A 290 6.25 15.33 14.08
CA ASN A 290 6.08 15.78 15.46
C ASN A 290 4.62 16.03 15.91
N LYS A 291 3.62 15.59 15.14
CA LYS A 291 2.20 15.70 15.51
C LYS A 291 1.55 14.33 15.69
N ASP A 292 1.63 13.50 14.68
CA ASP A 292 1.01 12.15 14.64
C ASP A 292 2.03 11.04 14.31
N GLY A 293 3.32 11.39 14.36
CA GLY A 293 4.46 10.49 14.19
C GLY A 293 5.73 11.30 13.97
N ILE A 294 6.83 10.59 13.76
CA ILE A 294 8.15 11.17 13.50
C ILE A 294 8.57 10.85 12.06
N LEU A 295 9.05 11.85 11.34
CA LEU A 295 9.63 11.71 10.01
C LEU A 295 11.13 12.04 10.03
N VAL A 296 11.93 11.13 9.46
CA VAL A 296 13.36 11.31 9.25
C VAL A 296 13.71 11.29 7.77
N ARG A 297 14.92 11.69 7.40
CA ARG A 297 15.40 11.58 6.02
C ARG A 297 15.52 10.10 5.62
N GLU A 298 15.15 9.78 4.38
CA GLU A 298 15.36 8.44 3.85
C GLU A 298 16.86 8.14 3.72
N ASN A 299 17.23 6.87 3.86
CA ASN A 299 18.60 6.38 3.75
C ASN A 299 19.61 7.07 4.69
N ASP A 300 19.16 7.57 5.83
CA ASP A 300 19.99 8.26 6.83
C ASP A 300 19.97 7.47 8.15
N VAL A 301 20.97 6.61 8.31
CA VAL A 301 21.13 5.74 9.49
C VAL A 301 21.25 6.55 10.79
N ASP A 302 21.98 7.67 10.74
CA ASP A 302 22.23 8.49 11.93
C ASP A 302 20.95 9.22 12.37
N HIS A 303 20.24 9.82 11.43
CA HIS A 303 18.99 10.49 11.73
C HIS A 303 17.92 9.51 12.24
N LEU A 304 17.87 8.30 11.66
CA LEU A 304 16.95 7.25 12.11
C LEU A 304 17.32 6.76 13.53
N ALA A 305 18.62 6.59 13.84
CA ALA A 305 19.08 6.21 15.18
C ALA A 305 18.73 7.26 16.23
N GLN A 306 18.98 8.54 15.94
CA GLN A 306 18.62 9.66 16.83
C GLN A 306 17.11 9.71 17.09
N ALA A 307 16.29 9.48 16.06
CA ALA A 307 14.84 9.48 16.21
C ALA A 307 14.35 8.27 17.03
N LEU A 308 14.93 7.09 16.86
CA LEU A 308 14.64 5.92 17.71
C LEU A 308 14.99 6.20 19.17
N GLU A 309 16.17 6.77 19.44
CA GLU A 309 16.60 7.15 20.79
C GLU A 309 15.66 8.18 21.41
N PHE A 310 15.32 9.23 20.64
CA PHE A 310 14.37 10.25 21.07
C PHE A 310 13.02 9.62 21.46
N MET A 311 12.46 8.76 20.61
CA MET A 311 11.17 8.12 20.89
C MET A 311 11.24 7.24 22.14
N LEU A 312 12.30 6.44 22.31
CA LEU A 312 12.46 5.56 23.47
C LEU A 312 12.59 6.34 24.79
N LEU A 313 13.19 7.53 24.76
CA LEU A 313 13.31 8.43 25.91
C LEU A 313 12.04 9.25 26.17
N SER A 314 11.23 9.51 25.13
CA SER A 314 10.10 10.45 25.16
C SER A 314 8.74 9.74 25.23
N LYS A 315 8.62 8.66 26.01
CA LYS A 315 7.36 7.91 26.13
C LYS A 315 6.16 8.76 26.53
N HIS A 316 6.38 9.88 27.23
CA HIS A 316 5.35 10.83 27.62
C HIS A 316 4.65 11.52 26.42
N LEU A 317 5.26 11.49 25.22
CA LEU A 317 4.67 12.05 23.99
C LEU A 317 3.83 11.02 23.22
N TRP A 318 4.00 9.72 23.52
CA TRP A 318 3.40 8.63 22.72
C TRP A 318 1.90 8.69 22.66
N GLU A 319 1.24 9.00 23.77
CA GLU A 319 -0.23 9.10 23.82
C GLU A 319 -0.74 10.22 22.90
N GLY A 320 -0.08 11.39 22.92
CA GLY A 320 -0.42 12.49 22.03
C GLY A 320 -0.27 12.12 20.55
N TYR A 321 0.86 11.49 20.18
CA TYR A 321 1.06 10.99 18.82
C TYR A 321 0.03 9.95 18.42
N ALA A 322 -0.27 8.99 19.28
CA ALA A 322 -1.20 7.90 19.00
C ALA A 322 -2.63 8.42 18.76
N ILE A 323 -3.11 9.34 19.59
CA ILE A 323 -4.44 9.97 19.44
C ILE A 323 -4.50 10.76 18.13
N ALA A 324 -3.51 11.59 17.84
CA ALA A 324 -3.47 12.36 16.61
C ALA A 324 -3.36 11.46 15.36
N ALA A 325 -2.55 10.40 15.42
CA ALA A 325 -2.42 9.40 14.37
C ALA A 325 -3.75 8.70 14.07
N ARG A 326 -4.46 8.26 15.13
CA ARG A 326 -5.78 7.66 14.97
C ARG A 326 -6.77 8.60 14.31
N GLN A 327 -6.83 9.86 14.73
CA GLN A 327 -7.68 10.89 14.13
C GLN A 327 -7.38 11.10 12.64
N THR A 328 -6.09 11.19 12.28
CA THR A 328 -5.66 11.31 10.89
C THR A 328 -6.17 10.14 10.05
N VAL A 329 -6.06 8.91 10.56
CA VAL A 329 -6.52 7.71 9.86
C VAL A 329 -8.05 7.67 9.74
N GLU A 330 -8.77 7.97 10.81
CA GLU A 330 -10.25 8.02 10.81
C GLU A 330 -10.79 9.08 9.84
N GLN A 331 -10.13 10.20 9.72
CA GLN A 331 -10.55 11.29 8.83
C GLN A 331 -10.30 10.95 7.35
N ASN A 332 -9.10 10.48 7.02
CA ASN A 332 -8.61 10.46 5.65
C ASN A 332 -8.36 9.04 5.07
N PHE A 333 -8.24 8.01 5.92
CA PHE A 333 -7.83 6.68 5.48
C PHE A 333 -8.77 5.57 5.96
N ASP A 334 -9.96 5.90 6.50
CA ASP A 334 -10.98 4.92 6.81
C ASP A 334 -11.44 4.21 5.53
N GLN A 335 -11.44 2.86 5.55
CA GLN A 335 -11.80 2.05 4.39
C GLN A 335 -13.20 2.39 3.86
N ASN A 336 -14.19 2.57 4.73
CA ASN A 336 -15.56 2.85 4.31
C ASN A 336 -15.66 4.22 3.62
N LYS A 337 -14.96 5.24 4.13
CA LYS A 337 -14.87 6.56 3.48
C LYS A 337 -14.24 6.49 2.11
N GLN A 338 -13.15 5.70 1.96
CA GLN A 338 -12.48 5.53 0.68
C GLN A 338 -13.35 4.75 -0.32
N LEU A 339 -14.15 3.79 0.12
CA LEU A 339 -15.11 3.08 -0.73
C LEU A 339 -16.24 3.98 -1.22
N LEU A 340 -16.78 4.84 -0.33
CA LEU A 340 -17.76 5.86 -0.72
C LEU A 340 -17.19 6.86 -1.73
N LEU A 341 -15.96 7.28 -1.54
CA LEU A 341 -15.25 8.15 -2.50
C LEU A 341 -15.04 7.46 -3.84
N GLN A 342 -14.70 6.16 -3.83
CA GLN A 342 -14.58 5.38 -5.06
C GLN A 342 -15.91 5.28 -5.80
N ALA A 343 -17.03 5.04 -5.08
CA ALA A 343 -18.37 5.03 -5.65
C ALA A 343 -18.70 6.38 -6.30
N LYS A 344 -18.44 7.49 -5.60
CA LYS A 344 -18.63 8.84 -6.13
C LYS A 344 -17.89 9.07 -7.45
N TYR A 345 -16.62 8.61 -7.54
CA TYR A 345 -15.84 8.74 -8.77
C TYR A 345 -16.41 7.90 -9.92
N TYR A 346 -17.01 6.76 -9.63
CA TYR A 346 -17.71 5.98 -10.64
C TYR A 346 -19.01 6.66 -11.09
N ASP A 347 -19.78 7.25 -10.15
CA ASP A 347 -20.99 8.00 -10.46
C ASP A 347 -20.70 9.20 -11.37
N GLU A 348 -19.61 9.95 -11.09
CA GLU A 348 -19.14 11.05 -11.95
C GLU A 348 -18.89 10.60 -13.39
N LEU A 349 -18.30 9.41 -13.59
CA LEU A 349 -18.02 8.86 -14.92
C LEU A 349 -19.25 8.34 -15.64
N LEU A 350 -20.22 7.78 -14.90
CA LEU A 350 -21.44 7.19 -15.45
C LEU A 350 -22.58 8.20 -15.63
N GLY A 351 -22.32 9.49 -15.35
CA GLY A 351 -23.32 10.56 -15.47
C GLY A 351 -24.40 10.52 -14.36
N GLY A 352 -24.10 9.87 -13.25
CA GLY A 352 -24.90 9.94 -12.02
C GLY A 352 -24.68 11.29 -11.34
N SER A 353 -25.74 12.02 -11.12
CA SER A 353 -25.78 13.29 -10.38
C SER A 353 -25.85 13.04 -8.88
#